data_27549b68ed8b1f82cb346d13f86198f9
#
_entry.id   27549b68ed8b1f82cb346d13f86198f9
#
_cell.length_a   1.000
_cell.length_b   1.000
_cell.length_c   1.000
_cell.angle_alpha   90.00
_cell.angle_beta   90.00
_cell.angle_gamma   90.00
#
_symmetry.space_group_name_H-M   'P 1'
#
loop_
_entity.id
_entity.type
_entity.pdbx_description
1 polymer ?
#
loop_
_entity_poly.entity_id
_entity_poly.type
_entity_poly.pdbx_seq_one_letter_code
_entity_poly.pdbx_strand_id
1 'polypeptide(L)'
;MSRWKPDARGRLEKAALELYNDQGFDATTVAEIATRAGVTERTFYRYFADKREVLFLTIPLADILASAAAAAPVSLPPLEVITHALTEAAPVFEERGDLARQRHAVISANPELQERELAKLAALASTLAHALRERGLQTTTAALAAEIGIATFKVAYERWVDDPDRHPLVQRIRETLDTARHLTAPAEHVAATDDVSFPAVARGTITARRVPEP
;
A
#
# COMPACT_ATOMS: atom_id res chain seq x y z
N MET A 1 -34.68 -13.83 27.63
CA MET A 1 -34.53 -12.51 26.96
C MET A 1 -33.16 -12.50 26.26
N SER A 2 -33.15 -12.64 24.91
CA SER A 2 -31.90 -12.61 24.14
C SER A 2 -31.34 -11.20 24.16
N ARG A 3 -30.27 -11.00 24.94
CA ARG A 3 -29.56 -9.73 25.04
C ARG A 3 -28.83 -9.51 23.70
N TRP A 4 -29.44 -8.72 22.83
CA TRP A 4 -28.85 -8.34 21.55
C TRP A 4 -27.52 -7.63 21.84
N LYS A 5 -26.41 -8.34 21.60
CA LYS A 5 -25.08 -7.75 21.73
C LYS A 5 -24.86 -6.86 20.52
N PRO A 6 -24.66 -5.55 20.67
CA PRO A 6 -24.33 -4.68 19.56
C PRO A 6 -23.03 -5.12 18.89
N ASP A 7 -22.80 -4.66 17.66
CA ASP A 7 -21.59 -4.95 16.86
C ASP A 7 -21.37 -6.44 16.51
N ALA A 8 -22.37 -7.06 15.89
CA ALA A 8 -22.24 -8.42 15.36
C ALA A 8 -21.14 -8.53 14.30
N ARG A 9 -20.89 -7.46 13.55
CA ARG A 9 -19.89 -7.39 12.50
C ARG A 9 -18.48 -7.43 13.08
N GLY A 10 -18.14 -6.56 14.03
CA GLY A 10 -16.81 -6.54 14.65
C GLY A 10 -16.50 -7.84 15.39
N ARG A 11 -17.54 -8.49 15.98
CA ARG A 11 -17.36 -9.82 16.57
C ARG A 11 -17.05 -10.89 15.53
N LEU A 12 -17.68 -10.83 14.35
CA LEU A 12 -17.38 -11.75 13.24
C LEU A 12 -15.96 -11.52 12.70
N GLU A 13 -15.54 -10.28 12.52
CA GLU A 13 -14.18 -9.93 12.09
C GLU A 13 -13.13 -10.45 13.10
N LYS A 14 -13.33 -10.20 14.38
CA LYS A 14 -12.42 -10.66 15.42
C LYS A 14 -12.37 -12.19 15.48
N ALA A 15 -13.52 -12.86 15.49
CA ALA A 15 -13.61 -14.32 15.53
C ALA A 15 -12.95 -14.97 14.29
N ALA A 16 -13.10 -14.38 13.12
CA ALA A 16 -12.46 -14.87 11.91
C ALA A 16 -10.94 -14.75 11.98
N LEU A 17 -10.40 -13.58 12.38
CA LEU A 17 -8.96 -13.38 12.53
C LEU A 17 -8.34 -14.31 13.58
N GLU A 18 -9.00 -14.52 14.73
CA GLU A 18 -8.56 -15.49 15.74
C GLU A 18 -8.46 -16.89 15.11
N LEU A 19 -9.51 -17.37 14.43
CA LEU A 19 -9.52 -18.70 13.82
C LEU A 19 -8.49 -18.82 12.68
N TYR A 20 -8.33 -17.81 11.85
CA TYR A 20 -7.32 -17.83 10.79
C TYR A 20 -5.90 -17.90 11.33
N ASN A 21 -5.61 -17.26 12.44
CA ASN A 21 -4.32 -17.36 13.11
C ASN A 21 -4.12 -18.69 13.86
N ASP A 22 -5.18 -19.25 14.44
CA ASP A 22 -5.09 -20.47 15.26
C ASP A 22 -4.96 -21.74 14.40
N GLN A 23 -5.76 -21.87 13.33
CA GLN A 23 -5.89 -23.09 12.51
C GLN A 23 -5.65 -22.89 11.02
N GLY A 24 -5.39 -21.65 10.60
CA GLY A 24 -5.20 -21.28 9.21
C GLY A 24 -6.48 -20.89 8.48
N PHE A 25 -6.30 -20.14 7.39
CA PHE A 25 -7.41 -19.63 6.59
C PHE A 25 -8.21 -20.76 5.93
N ASP A 26 -7.54 -21.75 5.31
CA ASP A 26 -8.20 -22.81 4.54
C ASP A 26 -9.07 -23.71 5.43
N ALA A 27 -8.57 -24.09 6.60
CA ALA A 27 -9.27 -24.97 7.53
C ALA A 27 -10.46 -24.29 8.22
N THR A 28 -10.54 -22.96 8.23
CA THR A 28 -11.60 -22.22 8.91
C THR A 28 -12.87 -22.15 8.08
N THR A 29 -14.01 -22.46 8.70
CA THR A 29 -15.35 -22.42 8.08
C THR A 29 -16.18 -21.23 8.57
N VAL A 30 -17.20 -20.84 7.77
CA VAL A 30 -18.18 -19.81 8.16
C VAL A 30 -18.96 -20.22 9.41
N ALA A 31 -19.27 -21.51 9.55
CA ALA A 31 -19.99 -22.05 10.72
C ALA A 31 -19.18 -21.84 12.02
N GLU A 32 -17.88 -22.10 11.99
CA GLU A 32 -16.98 -21.88 13.14
C GLU A 32 -16.86 -20.39 13.49
N ILE A 33 -16.71 -19.52 12.46
CA ILE A 33 -16.66 -18.06 12.65
C ILE A 33 -17.96 -17.57 13.29
N ALA A 34 -19.11 -17.99 12.78
CA ALA A 34 -20.42 -17.59 13.32
C ALA A 34 -20.61 -18.08 14.77
N THR A 35 -20.24 -19.33 15.04
CA THR A 35 -20.29 -19.92 16.39
C THR A 35 -19.39 -19.16 17.36
N ARG A 36 -18.13 -18.90 17.01
CA ARG A 36 -17.17 -18.15 17.81
C ARG A 36 -17.66 -16.72 18.09
N ALA A 37 -18.29 -16.08 17.10
CA ALA A 37 -18.86 -14.73 17.23
C ALA A 37 -20.18 -14.69 18.02
N GLY A 38 -20.76 -15.84 18.34
CA GLY A 38 -22.07 -15.94 19.03
C GLY A 38 -23.23 -15.47 18.18
N VAL A 39 -23.21 -15.79 16.85
CA VAL A 39 -24.26 -15.50 15.88
C VAL A 39 -24.54 -16.72 15.00
N THR A 40 -25.55 -16.62 14.11
CA THR A 40 -25.85 -17.68 13.13
C THR A 40 -25.09 -17.44 11.82
N GLU A 41 -24.90 -18.48 11.00
CA GLU A 41 -24.35 -18.35 9.64
C GLU A 41 -25.19 -17.39 8.77
N ARG A 42 -26.54 -17.40 8.92
CA ARG A 42 -27.41 -16.41 8.27
C ARG A 42 -27.05 -14.98 8.64
N THR A 43 -26.61 -14.76 9.88
CA THR A 43 -26.14 -13.44 10.33
C THR A 43 -24.79 -13.11 9.71
N PHE A 44 -23.90 -14.08 9.54
CA PHE A 44 -22.63 -13.90 8.83
C PHE A 44 -22.89 -13.43 7.38
N TYR A 45 -23.69 -14.18 6.62
CA TYR A 45 -23.98 -13.86 5.21
C TYR A 45 -24.76 -12.56 4.99
N ARG A 46 -25.33 -11.98 6.04
CA ARG A 46 -25.90 -10.62 5.98
C ARG A 46 -24.83 -9.54 5.91
N TYR A 47 -23.61 -9.79 6.45
CA TYR A 47 -22.52 -8.84 6.50
C TYR A 47 -21.41 -9.12 5.47
N PHE A 48 -21.18 -10.36 5.14
CA PHE A 48 -20.07 -10.81 4.31
C PHE A 48 -20.55 -11.83 3.27
N ALA A 49 -20.11 -11.69 2.03
CA ALA A 49 -20.44 -12.60 0.96
C ALA A 49 -19.78 -13.98 1.14
N ASP A 50 -18.57 -14.02 1.65
CA ASP A 50 -17.79 -15.22 1.96
C ASP A 50 -16.80 -14.96 3.10
N LYS A 51 -16.06 -16.01 3.53
CA LYS A 51 -15.08 -15.89 4.62
C LYS A 51 -13.89 -14.98 4.26
N ARG A 52 -13.58 -14.78 2.98
CA ARG A 52 -12.52 -13.88 2.52
C ARG A 52 -12.87 -12.41 2.75
N GLU A 53 -14.16 -12.06 2.52
CA GLU A 53 -14.62 -10.68 2.69
C GLU A 53 -14.47 -10.14 4.11
N VAL A 54 -14.39 -11.01 5.11
CA VAL A 54 -14.15 -10.60 6.51
C VAL A 54 -12.81 -9.88 6.67
N LEU A 55 -11.82 -10.24 5.85
CA LEU A 55 -10.48 -9.64 5.88
C LEU A 55 -10.42 -8.26 5.21
N PHE A 56 -11.40 -7.94 4.36
CA PHE A 56 -11.38 -6.69 3.62
C PHE A 56 -12.34 -5.70 4.25
N LEU A 57 -11.77 -4.62 4.76
CA LEU A 57 -12.52 -3.56 5.43
C LEU A 57 -13.74 -3.15 4.60
N THR A 58 -14.90 -3.24 5.21
CA THR A 58 -16.16 -2.75 4.63
C THR A 58 -16.39 -1.26 5.00
N ILE A 59 -15.32 -0.57 5.38
CA ILE A 59 -15.33 0.88 5.52
C ILE A 59 -15.42 1.44 4.10
N PRO A 60 -16.17 2.50 3.87
CA PRO A 60 -16.22 3.15 2.56
C PRO A 60 -14.92 3.89 2.27
N LEU A 61 -13.80 3.15 2.28
CA LEU A 61 -12.47 3.72 2.09
C LEU A 61 -12.35 4.47 0.76
N ALA A 62 -13.01 3.96 -0.28
CA ALA A 62 -13.08 4.64 -1.58
C ALA A 62 -13.75 6.02 -1.45
N ASP A 63 -14.85 6.11 -0.69
CA ASP A 63 -15.57 7.36 -0.50
C ASP A 63 -14.76 8.35 0.37
N ILE A 64 -14.06 7.85 1.39
CA ILE A 64 -13.15 8.66 2.21
C ILE A 64 -12.04 9.24 1.34
N LEU A 65 -11.37 8.42 0.54
CA LEU A 65 -10.30 8.86 -0.33
C LEU A 65 -10.79 9.85 -1.40
N ALA A 66 -11.94 9.58 -2.03
CA ALA A 66 -12.52 10.47 -3.02
C ALA A 66 -12.88 11.83 -2.41
N SER A 67 -13.54 11.82 -1.25
CA SER A 67 -13.97 13.02 -0.53
C SER A 67 -12.76 13.85 -0.07
N ALA A 68 -11.75 13.21 0.49
CA ALA A 68 -10.53 13.88 0.93
C ALA A 68 -9.73 14.44 -0.27
N ALA A 69 -9.65 13.71 -1.38
CA ALA A 69 -9.03 14.20 -2.60
C ALA A 69 -9.78 15.42 -3.17
N ALA A 70 -11.12 15.40 -3.14
CA ALA A 70 -11.94 16.53 -3.58
C ALA A 70 -11.77 17.76 -2.68
N ALA A 71 -11.65 17.57 -1.37
CA ALA A 71 -11.48 18.63 -0.37
C ALA A 71 -10.07 19.22 -0.32
N ALA A 72 -9.08 18.54 -0.91
CA ALA A 72 -7.69 19.00 -0.91
C ALA A 72 -7.56 20.38 -1.59
N PRO A 73 -6.66 21.27 -1.10
CA PRO A 73 -6.42 22.58 -1.71
C PRO A 73 -6.15 22.48 -3.22
N VAL A 74 -6.74 23.42 -4.00
CA VAL A 74 -6.64 23.40 -5.47
C VAL A 74 -5.19 23.54 -5.95
N SER A 75 -4.36 24.22 -5.19
CA SER A 75 -2.95 24.46 -5.49
C SER A 75 -2.03 23.25 -5.32
N LEU A 76 -2.51 22.16 -4.71
CA LEU A 76 -1.68 21.00 -4.46
C LEU A 76 -1.36 20.23 -5.76
N PRO A 77 -0.09 19.84 -5.94
CA PRO A 77 0.30 18.91 -7.01
C PRO A 77 -0.43 17.56 -6.87
N PRO A 78 -0.59 16.78 -7.96
CA PRO A 78 -1.37 15.54 -7.95
C PRO A 78 -0.99 14.54 -6.85
N LEU A 79 0.30 14.29 -6.64
CA LEU A 79 0.77 13.37 -5.59
C LEU A 79 0.49 13.90 -4.18
N GLU A 80 0.50 15.22 -3.99
CA GLU A 80 0.14 15.83 -2.70
C GLU A 80 -1.35 15.68 -2.41
N VAL A 81 -2.21 15.79 -3.43
CA VAL A 81 -3.65 15.52 -3.28
C VAL A 81 -3.89 14.09 -2.79
N ILE A 82 -3.18 13.12 -3.39
CA ILE A 82 -3.30 11.73 -3.00
C ILE A 82 -2.73 11.51 -1.59
N THR A 83 -1.58 12.12 -1.28
CA THR A 83 -0.99 12.05 0.06
C THR A 83 -1.95 12.62 1.12
N HIS A 84 -2.59 13.74 0.81
CA HIS A 84 -3.62 14.30 1.67
C HIS A 84 -4.76 13.30 1.89
N ALA A 85 -5.30 12.71 0.82
CA ALA A 85 -6.38 11.74 0.93
C ALA A 85 -5.98 10.49 1.74
N LEU A 86 -4.78 9.96 1.53
CA LEU A 86 -4.27 8.81 2.29
C LEU A 86 -4.01 9.15 3.76
N THR A 87 -3.56 10.37 4.05
CA THR A 87 -3.34 10.85 5.42
C THR A 87 -4.67 10.98 6.17
N GLU A 88 -5.71 11.52 5.52
CA GLU A 88 -7.06 11.59 6.09
C GLU A 88 -7.69 10.21 6.33
N ALA A 89 -7.32 9.21 5.53
CA ALA A 89 -7.79 7.84 5.70
C ALA A 89 -6.98 7.03 6.76
N ALA A 90 -5.78 7.46 7.12
CA ALA A 90 -4.89 6.71 8.01
C ALA A 90 -5.49 6.37 9.38
N PRO A 91 -6.25 7.25 10.08
CA PRO A 91 -6.87 6.96 11.37
C PRO A 91 -7.76 5.70 11.34
N VAL A 92 -8.42 5.43 10.22
CA VAL A 92 -9.27 4.24 10.04
C VAL A 92 -8.49 2.93 10.23
N PHE A 93 -7.21 2.92 9.84
CA PHE A 93 -6.32 1.78 10.02
C PHE A 93 -5.68 1.78 11.41
N GLU A 94 -5.29 2.95 11.91
CA GLU A 94 -4.61 3.11 13.20
C GLU A 94 -5.48 2.72 14.39
N GLU A 95 -6.77 3.06 14.36
CA GLU A 95 -7.76 2.64 15.36
C GLU A 95 -7.88 1.13 15.50
N ARG A 96 -7.48 0.39 14.47
CA ARG A 96 -7.57 -1.07 14.39
C ARG A 96 -6.19 -1.74 14.25
N GLY A 97 -5.12 -1.09 14.69
CA GLY A 97 -3.75 -1.48 14.42
C GLY A 97 -3.40 -2.95 14.70
N ASP A 98 -3.85 -3.52 15.82
CA ASP A 98 -3.59 -4.94 16.14
C ASP A 98 -4.36 -5.88 15.19
N LEU A 99 -5.60 -5.54 14.82
CA LEU A 99 -6.35 -6.29 13.81
C LEU A 99 -5.75 -6.15 12.41
N ALA A 100 -5.20 -4.98 12.10
CA ALA A 100 -4.52 -4.74 10.84
C ALA A 100 -3.27 -5.63 10.68
N ARG A 101 -2.48 -5.79 11.74
CA ARG A 101 -1.32 -6.71 11.77
C ARG A 101 -1.71 -8.16 11.58
N GLN A 102 -2.72 -8.62 12.34
CA GLN A 102 -3.23 -9.99 12.21
C GLN A 102 -3.77 -10.26 10.81
N ARG A 103 -4.53 -9.30 10.25
CA ARG A 103 -5.06 -9.36 8.89
C ARG A 103 -3.91 -9.46 7.87
N HIS A 104 -2.90 -8.61 7.99
CA HIS A 104 -1.74 -8.61 7.09
C HIS A 104 -1.03 -9.96 7.10
N ALA A 105 -0.79 -10.54 8.28
CA ALA A 105 -0.17 -11.86 8.40
C ALA A 105 -0.98 -12.96 7.68
N VAL A 106 -2.30 -12.97 7.85
CA VAL A 106 -3.17 -13.94 7.16
C VAL A 106 -3.15 -13.75 5.64
N ILE A 107 -3.23 -12.52 5.15
CA ILE A 107 -3.22 -12.22 3.71
C ILE A 107 -1.87 -12.58 3.10
N SER A 108 -0.77 -12.21 3.73
CA SER A 108 0.59 -12.47 3.23
C SER A 108 0.92 -13.96 3.14
N ALA A 109 0.27 -14.80 3.95
CA ALA A 109 0.44 -16.25 3.93
C ALA A 109 -0.42 -16.96 2.85
N ASN A 110 -1.37 -16.26 2.21
CA ASN A 110 -2.36 -16.90 1.32
C ASN A 110 -2.42 -16.19 -0.05
N PRO A 111 -1.91 -16.82 -1.14
CA PRO A 111 -1.85 -16.20 -2.47
C PRO A 111 -3.21 -15.71 -3.00
N GLU A 112 -4.30 -16.47 -2.81
CA GLU A 112 -5.63 -16.03 -3.26
C GLU A 112 -6.15 -14.78 -2.55
N LEU A 113 -5.73 -14.57 -1.29
CA LEU A 113 -6.06 -13.36 -0.54
C LEU A 113 -5.22 -12.17 -1.01
N GLN A 114 -3.95 -12.41 -1.38
CA GLN A 114 -3.08 -11.40 -1.98
C GLN A 114 -3.63 -10.91 -3.32
N GLU A 115 -4.09 -11.82 -4.19
CA GLU A 115 -4.73 -11.44 -5.47
C GLU A 115 -5.97 -10.55 -5.22
N ARG A 116 -6.79 -10.91 -4.23
CA ARG A 116 -7.97 -10.11 -3.89
C ARG A 116 -7.61 -8.75 -3.31
N GLU A 117 -6.56 -8.67 -2.49
CA GLU A 117 -6.03 -7.40 -1.99
C GLU A 117 -5.56 -6.50 -3.13
N LEU A 118 -4.78 -7.04 -4.07
CA LEU A 118 -4.32 -6.30 -5.25
C LEU A 118 -5.49 -5.78 -6.09
N ALA A 119 -6.54 -6.58 -6.29
CA ALA A 119 -7.73 -6.12 -7.00
C ALA A 119 -8.44 -4.96 -6.28
N LYS A 120 -8.50 -4.99 -4.94
CA LYS A 120 -9.07 -3.89 -4.15
C LYS A 120 -8.20 -2.64 -4.18
N LEU A 121 -6.87 -2.78 -4.13
CA LEU A 121 -5.94 -1.65 -4.30
C LEU A 121 -6.08 -1.01 -5.68
N ALA A 122 -6.21 -1.79 -6.75
CA ALA A 122 -6.46 -1.30 -8.10
C ALA A 122 -7.79 -0.53 -8.21
N ALA A 123 -8.84 -0.98 -7.51
CA ALA A 123 -10.10 -0.25 -7.43
C ALA A 123 -9.95 1.11 -6.73
N LEU A 124 -9.14 1.19 -5.66
CA LEU A 124 -8.82 2.45 -4.98
C LEU A 124 -8.01 3.40 -5.87
N ALA A 125 -7.03 2.87 -6.63
CA ALA A 125 -6.31 3.66 -7.63
C ALA A 125 -7.26 4.27 -8.67
N SER A 126 -8.22 3.47 -9.17
CA SER A 126 -9.24 3.95 -10.11
C SER A 126 -10.10 5.07 -9.52
N THR A 127 -10.50 4.96 -8.24
CA THR A 127 -11.26 5.99 -7.52
C THR A 127 -10.45 7.29 -7.40
N LEU A 128 -9.19 7.20 -7.00
CA LEU A 128 -8.30 8.36 -6.88
C LEU A 128 -8.04 9.00 -8.25
N ALA A 129 -7.82 8.21 -9.29
CA ALA A 129 -7.66 8.71 -10.66
C ALA A 129 -8.92 9.45 -11.14
N HIS A 130 -10.12 8.95 -10.80
CA HIS A 130 -11.37 9.65 -11.09
C HIS A 130 -11.43 10.99 -10.35
N ALA A 131 -11.19 11.01 -9.05
CA ALA A 131 -11.20 12.24 -8.25
C ALA A 131 -10.21 13.30 -8.78
N LEU A 132 -9.02 12.88 -9.22
CA LEU A 132 -8.05 13.77 -9.84
C LEU A 132 -8.53 14.33 -11.20
N ARG A 133 -9.23 13.53 -12.02
CA ARG A 133 -9.83 14.03 -13.27
C ARG A 133 -10.92 15.05 -13.03
N GLU A 134 -11.78 14.84 -12.03
CA GLU A 134 -12.78 15.82 -11.61
C GLU A 134 -12.15 17.16 -11.16
N ARG A 135 -10.90 17.12 -10.71
CA ARG A 135 -10.10 18.31 -10.42
C ARG A 135 -9.44 18.94 -11.68
N GLY A 136 -9.70 18.40 -12.87
CA GLY A 136 -9.21 18.93 -14.14
C GLY A 136 -7.87 18.35 -14.61
N LEU A 137 -7.34 17.29 -13.98
CA LEU A 137 -6.11 16.67 -14.45
C LEU A 137 -6.33 15.85 -15.73
N GLN A 138 -5.30 15.84 -16.59
CA GLN A 138 -5.27 14.97 -17.78
C GLN A 138 -5.32 13.50 -17.35
N THR A 139 -6.02 12.66 -18.15
CA THR A 139 -6.27 11.24 -17.84
C THR A 139 -5.02 10.47 -17.49
N THR A 140 -3.95 10.61 -18.28
CA THR A 140 -2.67 9.90 -18.06
C THR A 140 -2.01 10.35 -16.77
N THR A 141 -1.97 11.66 -16.50
CA THR A 141 -1.40 12.22 -15.27
C THR A 141 -2.16 11.74 -14.03
N ALA A 142 -3.49 11.78 -14.10
CA ALA A 142 -4.35 11.32 -13.00
C ALA A 142 -4.15 9.82 -12.72
N ALA A 143 -4.08 8.99 -13.76
CA ALA A 143 -3.84 7.55 -13.62
C ALA A 143 -2.48 7.26 -13.01
N LEU A 144 -1.39 7.84 -13.55
CA LEU A 144 -0.04 7.63 -13.02
C LEU A 144 0.10 8.11 -11.57
N ALA A 145 -0.44 9.28 -11.25
CA ALA A 145 -0.40 9.79 -9.88
C ALA A 145 -1.14 8.85 -8.90
N ALA A 146 -2.29 8.32 -9.30
CA ALA A 146 -3.06 7.38 -8.49
C ALA A 146 -2.30 6.05 -8.26
N GLU A 147 -1.70 5.48 -9.30
CA GLU A 147 -0.90 4.25 -9.19
C GLU A 147 0.33 4.44 -8.29
N ILE A 148 1.08 5.54 -8.47
CA ILE A 148 2.21 5.89 -7.61
C ILE A 148 1.74 6.05 -6.15
N GLY A 149 0.61 6.74 -5.94
CA GLY A 149 0.05 6.93 -4.61
C GLY A 149 -0.34 5.62 -3.92
N ILE A 150 -1.01 4.71 -4.63
CA ILE A 150 -1.38 3.40 -4.09
C ILE A 150 -0.15 2.51 -3.86
N ALA A 151 0.85 2.54 -4.74
CA ALA A 151 2.12 1.84 -4.51
C ALA A 151 2.83 2.38 -3.27
N THR A 152 2.87 3.70 -3.10
CA THR A 152 3.41 4.37 -1.90
C THR A 152 2.65 3.94 -0.64
N PHE A 153 1.32 3.93 -0.69
CA PHE A 153 0.48 3.49 0.43
C PHE A 153 0.75 2.03 0.79
N LYS A 154 0.84 1.13 -0.21
CA LYS A 154 1.13 -0.29 0.03
C LYS A 154 2.43 -0.47 0.81
N VAL A 155 3.53 0.14 0.34
CA VAL A 155 4.83 0.07 1.01
C VAL A 155 4.79 0.70 2.41
N ALA A 156 4.10 1.85 2.56
CA ALA A 156 3.94 2.50 3.86
C ALA A 156 3.16 1.63 4.85
N TYR A 157 2.09 0.97 4.39
CA TYR A 157 1.26 0.08 5.19
C TYR A 157 2.04 -1.17 5.64
N GLU A 158 2.77 -1.83 4.75
CA GLU A 158 3.65 -2.96 5.07
C GLU A 158 4.67 -2.57 6.14
N ARG A 159 5.38 -1.44 5.95
CA ARG A 159 6.30 -0.91 6.96
C ARG A 159 5.64 -0.56 8.30
N TRP A 160 4.39 -0.11 8.27
CA TRP A 160 3.65 0.24 9.48
C TRP A 160 3.18 -0.98 10.26
N VAL A 161 2.70 -2.03 9.60
CA VAL A 161 2.27 -3.26 10.29
C VAL A 161 3.45 -4.03 10.89
N ASP A 162 4.63 -3.95 10.26
CA ASP A 162 5.86 -4.61 10.70
C ASP A 162 6.68 -3.75 11.69
N ASP A 163 6.23 -2.53 11.98
CA ASP A 163 6.98 -1.59 12.83
C ASP A 163 6.89 -1.95 14.32
N PRO A 164 8.01 -2.37 14.96
CA PRO A 164 8.03 -2.68 16.38
C PRO A 164 7.81 -1.44 17.27
N ASP A 165 8.23 -0.27 16.80
CA ASP A 165 8.15 1.00 17.53
C ASP A 165 6.77 1.67 17.41
N ARG A 166 5.88 1.10 16.58
CA ARG A 166 4.48 1.54 16.39
C ARG A 166 4.35 3.01 16.00
N HIS A 167 5.22 3.49 15.12
CA HIS A 167 5.05 4.84 14.58
C HIS A 167 3.72 4.98 13.81
N PRO A 168 3.14 6.19 13.77
CA PRO A 168 1.87 6.42 13.07
C PRO A 168 1.97 6.09 11.57
N LEU A 169 0.88 5.54 11.01
CA LEU A 169 0.79 5.26 9.56
C LEU A 169 0.98 6.52 8.73
N VAL A 170 0.46 7.66 9.20
CA VAL A 170 0.66 8.98 8.57
C VAL A 170 2.15 9.29 8.38
N GLN A 171 2.99 8.97 9.37
CA GLN A 171 4.43 9.17 9.26
C GLN A 171 5.03 8.26 8.18
N ARG A 172 4.65 6.97 8.15
CA ARG A 172 5.13 6.01 7.13
C ARG A 172 4.70 6.40 5.72
N ILE A 173 3.48 6.94 5.55
CA ILE A 173 3.01 7.45 4.26
C ILE A 173 3.90 8.61 3.79
N ARG A 174 4.19 9.58 4.63
CA ARG A 174 5.04 10.73 4.28
C ARG A 174 6.46 10.32 3.92
N GLU A 175 7.11 9.52 4.77
CA GLU A 175 8.47 9.00 4.53
C GLU A 175 8.57 8.23 3.21
N THR A 176 7.57 7.40 2.91
CA THR A 176 7.56 6.59 1.68
C THR A 176 7.31 7.45 0.45
N LEU A 177 6.46 8.48 0.56
CA LEU A 177 6.27 9.44 -0.53
C LEU A 177 7.55 10.24 -0.81
N ASP A 178 8.24 10.69 0.23
CA ASP A 178 9.51 11.40 0.06
C ASP A 178 10.55 10.51 -0.64
N THR A 179 10.59 9.22 -0.31
CA THR A 179 11.41 8.25 -1.03
C THR A 179 11.00 8.15 -2.51
N ALA A 180 9.70 8.08 -2.82
CA ALA A 180 9.21 8.02 -4.19
C ALA A 180 9.57 9.28 -5.00
N ARG A 181 9.55 10.46 -4.37
CA ARG A 181 9.98 11.72 -5.00
C ARG A 181 11.47 11.69 -5.35
N HIS A 182 12.32 11.22 -4.43
CA HIS A 182 13.75 11.12 -4.68
C HIS A 182 14.08 10.14 -5.82
N LEU A 183 13.33 9.04 -5.95
CA LEU A 183 13.51 8.09 -7.05
C LEU A 183 13.19 8.69 -8.43
N THR A 184 12.32 9.70 -8.48
CA THR A 184 11.88 10.34 -9.72
C THR A 184 12.49 11.72 -9.96
N ALA A 185 13.25 12.25 -8.98
CA ALA A 185 13.96 13.51 -9.13
C ALA A 185 15.07 13.36 -10.19
N PRO A 186 15.29 14.38 -11.05
CA PRO A 186 16.47 14.40 -11.90
C PRO A 186 17.72 14.24 -11.03
N ALA A 187 18.65 13.37 -11.41
CA ALA A 187 19.95 13.31 -10.76
C ALA A 187 20.55 14.73 -10.81
N GLU A 188 20.77 15.34 -9.64
CA GLU A 188 21.56 16.57 -9.59
C GLU A 188 22.88 16.25 -10.29
N HIS A 189 23.16 16.96 -11.38
CA HIS A 189 24.45 16.91 -12.03
C HIS A 189 25.43 17.44 -10.98
N VAL A 190 26.08 16.53 -10.25
CA VAL A 190 27.30 16.85 -9.54
C VAL A 190 28.23 17.28 -10.66
N ALA A 191 28.36 18.59 -10.84
CA ALA A 191 29.38 19.16 -11.70
C ALA A 191 30.70 18.52 -11.25
N ALA A 192 31.16 17.54 -12.03
CA ALA A 192 32.50 17.02 -11.88
C ALA A 192 33.40 18.23 -12.05
N THR A 193 33.98 18.70 -10.96
CA THR A 193 35.15 19.54 -11.02
C THR A 193 36.22 18.69 -11.69
N ASP A 194 36.32 18.80 -13.01
CA ASP A 194 37.44 18.35 -13.80
C ASP A 194 38.67 19.16 -13.37
N ASP A 195 39.32 18.68 -12.37
CA ASP A 195 40.74 19.00 -12.09
C ASP A 195 41.48 17.75 -11.62
N VAL A 196 41.43 16.71 -12.45
CA VAL A 196 42.39 15.61 -12.41
C VAL A 196 43.33 15.80 -13.58
N SER A 197 44.34 16.60 -13.36
CA SER A 197 45.52 16.71 -14.25
C SER A 197 46.23 15.36 -14.27
N PHE A 198 46.01 14.57 -15.31
CA PHE A 198 46.79 13.35 -15.54
C PHE A 198 48.18 13.75 -15.98
N PRO A 199 49.26 13.26 -15.32
CA PRO A 199 50.60 13.49 -15.82
C PRO A 199 50.81 12.77 -17.16
N ALA A 200 51.35 13.51 -18.13
CA ALA A 200 51.64 13.02 -19.47
C ALA A 200 52.53 11.77 -19.42
N VAL A 201 51.98 10.63 -19.84
CA VAL A 201 52.79 9.41 -20.05
C VAL A 201 53.63 9.61 -21.29
N ALA A 202 54.98 9.59 -21.10
CA ALA A 202 55.98 9.66 -22.14
C ALA A 202 55.74 8.59 -23.21
N ARG A 203 55.68 9.00 -24.48
CA ARG A 203 55.58 8.09 -25.65
C ARG A 203 56.92 7.35 -25.77
N GLY A 204 56.97 6.09 -25.28
CA GLY A 204 58.03 5.17 -25.59
C GLY A 204 57.94 4.70 -27.05
N THR A 205 59.00 5.00 -27.81
CA THR A 205 59.20 4.58 -29.21
C THR A 205 59.33 3.07 -29.27
N ILE A 206 58.34 2.36 -29.77
CA ILE A 206 58.45 0.90 -30.05
C ILE A 206 59.16 0.71 -31.39
N THR A 207 60.43 0.28 -31.35
CA THR A 207 61.17 -0.14 -32.50
C THR A 207 60.68 -1.48 -32.98
N ALA A 208 60.09 -1.51 -34.17
CA ALA A 208 59.60 -2.75 -34.81
C ALA A 208 60.79 -3.65 -35.18
N ARG A 209 60.89 -4.83 -34.59
CA ARG A 209 61.86 -5.89 -34.93
C ARG A 209 61.27 -6.68 -36.11
N ARG A 210 61.98 -6.61 -37.30
CA ARG A 210 61.71 -7.36 -38.52
C ARG A 210 61.93 -8.85 -38.25
N VAL A 211 60.91 -9.65 -38.59
CA VAL A 211 61.00 -11.12 -38.64
C VAL A 211 61.44 -11.51 -40.06
N PRO A 212 62.43 -12.42 -40.22
CA PRO A 212 62.78 -12.94 -41.55
C PRO A 212 61.82 -14.04 -41.95
N GLU A 213 61.33 -13.99 -43.19
CA GLU A 213 60.63 -15.10 -43.82
C GLU A 213 61.61 -16.18 -44.32
N PRO A 214 61.11 -17.45 -44.53
CA PRO A 214 61.88 -18.65 -44.81
C PRO A 214 62.45 -18.75 -46.20
#